data_f4f042037ef0dd1ae112a530aed4ef27
#
_entry.id   f4f042037ef0dd1ae112a530aed4ef27
#
_cell.length_a   1.000
_cell.length_b   1.000
_cell.length_c   1.000
_cell.angle_alpha   90.00
_cell.angle_beta   90.00
_cell.angle_gamma   90.00
#
_symmetry.space_group_name_H-M   'P 1'
#
loop_
_entity.id
_entity.type
_entity.pdbx_description
1 polymer ?
#
loop_
_entity_poly.entity_id
_entity_poly.type
_entity_poly.pdbx_seq_one_letter_code
_entity_poly.pdbx_strand_id
1 'polypeptide(L)'
;CIAHHNADDGWDLFAKVQTGSIGVVTIKNSIAYANGYLEDGTDAGNGNGFKMGGDSMPGAHVLDNCISFCNKAKGIDSNSCPDIKIKNSTSIDNESYNVALYTKTAENTDYEATGIISYRTGFDSDTVARTAGLNVKEDLEPKGTQDIKKIYKTTNYFWDTASKTSVNSEGATVSTDWFKSLDYS
;
A
#
# COMPACT_ATOMS: atom_id res chain seq x y z
N CYS A 1 15.61 0.02 7.12
CA CYS A 1 15.43 1.46 7.41
C CYS A 1 14.04 1.72 7.93
N ILE A 2 13.86 2.84 8.64
CA ILE A 2 12.56 3.30 9.14
C ILE A 2 12.36 4.74 8.66
N ALA A 3 11.19 5.03 8.08
CA ALA A 3 10.75 6.35 7.68
C ALA A 3 9.43 6.69 8.36
N HIS A 4 9.41 7.73 9.19
CA HIS A 4 8.23 8.11 9.93
C HIS A 4 8.16 9.62 10.17
N HIS A 5 6.95 10.11 10.41
CA HIS A 5 6.67 11.51 10.70
C HIS A 5 7.30 12.50 9.70
N ASN A 6 7.42 12.06 8.45
CA ASN A 6 7.82 12.96 7.38
C ASN A 6 6.62 13.83 6.98
N ALA A 7 6.90 15.08 6.66
CA ALA A 7 5.88 16.04 6.25
C ALA A 7 5.15 15.63 4.95
N ASP A 8 5.69 14.71 4.18
CA ASP A 8 5.11 14.16 2.97
C ASP A 8 5.22 12.62 3.01
N ASP A 9 5.72 11.98 1.98
CA ASP A 9 5.82 10.53 1.88
C ASP A 9 7.00 9.95 2.67
N GLY A 10 6.91 8.72 3.13
CA GLY A 10 8.02 8.04 3.81
C GLY A 10 9.14 7.67 2.83
N TRP A 11 8.77 7.10 1.71
CA TRP A 11 9.64 6.79 0.57
C TRP A 11 9.00 7.33 -0.70
N ASP A 12 9.74 8.09 -1.49
CA ASP A 12 9.24 8.67 -2.72
C ASP A 12 10.18 8.38 -3.90
N LEU A 13 9.72 7.53 -4.81
CA LEU A 13 10.42 7.16 -6.04
C LEU A 13 9.82 7.86 -7.27
N PHE A 14 9.33 9.08 -7.09
CA PHE A 14 8.65 9.82 -8.14
C PHE A 14 9.57 10.08 -9.33
N ALA A 15 9.11 9.69 -10.52
CA ALA A 15 9.75 9.99 -11.79
C ALA A 15 8.82 10.84 -12.65
N LYS A 16 9.36 11.80 -13.39
CA LYS A 16 8.59 12.69 -14.26
C LYS A 16 8.76 12.31 -15.72
N VAL A 17 7.69 12.44 -16.49
CA VAL A 17 7.72 12.25 -17.96
C VAL A 17 8.86 13.06 -18.60
N GLN A 18 9.09 14.30 -18.15
CA GLN A 18 10.09 15.19 -18.74
C GLN A 18 11.53 14.73 -18.50
N THR A 19 11.78 13.99 -17.44
CA THR A 19 13.11 13.51 -17.07
C THR A 19 13.31 12.03 -17.35
N GLY A 20 12.23 11.32 -17.62
CA GLY A 20 12.22 9.88 -17.87
C GLY A 20 12.26 9.04 -16.59
N SER A 21 12.30 7.73 -16.78
CA SER A 21 12.36 6.76 -15.69
C SER A 21 13.68 6.88 -14.92
N ILE A 22 13.58 6.66 -13.61
CA ILE A 22 14.77 6.42 -12.77
C ILE A 22 15.16 4.93 -12.84
N GLY A 23 16.38 4.60 -12.50
CA GLY A 23 16.82 3.20 -12.41
C GLY A 23 16.02 2.40 -11.38
N VAL A 24 16.04 1.07 -11.50
CA VAL A 24 15.34 0.17 -10.57
C VAL A 24 15.83 0.42 -9.13
N VAL A 25 14.90 0.70 -8.26
CA VAL A 25 15.14 0.82 -6.81
C VAL A 25 14.56 -0.38 -6.11
N THR A 26 15.34 -0.97 -5.21
CA THR A 26 14.88 -2.05 -4.34
C THR A 26 14.88 -1.57 -2.89
N ILE A 27 13.70 -1.57 -2.26
CA ILE A 27 13.52 -1.28 -0.84
C ILE A 27 13.26 -2.61 -0.13
N LYS A 28 14.10 -2.93 0.86
CA LYS A 28 13.98 -4.17 1.64
C LYS A 28 14.04 -3.93 3.13
N ASN A 29 13.32 -4.80 3.88
CA ASN A 29 13.41 -4.83 5.34
C ASN A 29 13.21 -3.44 5.96
N SER A 30 12.21 -2.70 5.46
CA SER A 30 12.00 -1.31 5.81
C SER A 30 10.60 -1.08 6.34
N ILE A 31 10.46 -0.06 7.17
CA ILE A 31 9.19 0.32 7.79
C ILE A 31 8.87 1.76 7.41
N ALA A 32 7.61 2.03 7.07
CA ALA A 32 7.07 3.36 6.84
C ALA A 32 5.80 3.55 7.66
N TYR A 33 5.79 4.52 8.59
CA TYR A 33 4.60 4.75 9.42
C TYR A 33 4.41 6.23 9.78
N ALA A 34 3.17 6.61 10.04
CA ALA A 34 2.79 7.96 10.46
C ALA A 34 3.36 9.08 9.58
N ASN A 35 3.57 8.81 8.28
CA ASN A 35 3.99 9.84 7.34
C ASN A 35 2.77 10.69 6.93
N GLY A 36 3.00 11.96 6.60
CA GLY A 36 1.98 12.98 6.39
C GLY A 36 1.55 13.66 7.68
N TYR A 37 2.10 13.23 8.82
CA TYR A 37 1.96 13.85 10.13
C TYR A 37 3.32 14.17 10.71
N LEU A 38 3.46 15.33 11.36
CA LEU A 38 4.63 15.67 12.15
C LEU A 38 4.57 14.95 13.51
N GLU A 39 5.67 14.95 14.24
CA GLU A 39 5.74 14.31 15.57
C GLU A 39 4.74 14.86 16.60
N ASP A 40 4.32 16.11 16.43
CA ASP A 40 3.30 16.73 17.26
C ASP A 40 1.86 16.40 16.82
N GLY A 41 1.70 15.55 15.80
CA GLY A 41 0.42 15.16 15.21
C GLY A 41 -0.13 16.18 14.21
N THR A 42 0.61 17.24 13.89
CA THR A 42 0.19 18.23 12.89
C THR A 42 0.07 17.58 11.50
N ASP A 43 -1.05 17.83 10.86
CA ASP A 43 -1.33 17.41 9.49
C ASP A 43 -0.39 18.12 8.51
N ALA A 44 0.21 17.37 7.59
CA ALA A 44 1.22 17.86 6.65
C ALA A 44 0.91 17.42 5.20
N GLY A 45 1.91 17.00 4.41
CA GLY A 45 1.76 16.66 3.00
C GLY A 45 0.91 15.42 2.69
N ASN A 46 1.23 14.70 1.60
CA ASN A 46 0.42 13.57 1.14
C ASN A 46 0.43 12.38 2.11
N GLY A 47 1.60 11.98 2.58
CA GLY A 47 1.74 10.98 3.60
C GLY A 47 1.53 9.54 3.15
N ASN A 48 2.04 9.16 1.98
CA ASN A 48 2.13 7.75 1.64
C ASN A 48 3.28 7.08 2.40
N GLY A 49 3.15 5.80 2.70
CA GLY A 49 4.25 5.04 3.29
C GLY A 49 5.36 4.79 2.27
N PHE A 50 5.06 4.01 1.25
CA PHE A 50 5.95 3.71 0.13
C PHE A 50 5.30 4.16 -1.17
N LYS A 51 5.74 5.29 -1.71
CA LYS A 51 5.33 5.81 -3.02
C LYS A 51 6.33 5.34 -4.07
N MET A 52 5.90 4.37 -4.87
CA MET A 52 6.77 3.54 -5.71
C MET A 52 6.88 4.03 -7.15
N GLY A 53 6.64 5.31 -7.41
CA GLY A 53 6.78 5.87 -8.76
C GLY A 53 5.96 7.12 -9.01
N GLY A 54 5.70 7.42 -10.28
CA GLY A 54 4.90 8.58 -10.71
C GLY A 54 4.78 8.72 -12.22
N ASP A 55 3.86 9.56 -12.65
CA ASP A 55 3.63 9.99 -14.04
C ASP A 55 3.55 8.84 -15.06
N SER A 56 3.08 7.68 -14.64
CA SER A 56 3.05 6.46 -15.48
C SER A 56 4.42 6.02 -16.02
N MET A 57 5.49 6.49 -15.41
CA MET A 57 6.85 6.09 -15.79
C MET A 57 7.16 4.69 -15.27
N PRO A 58 7.60 3.77 -16.13
CA PRO A 58 8.02 2.44 -15.69
C PRO A 58 9.29 2.53 -14.83
N GLY A 59 9.42 1.68 -13.83
CA GLY A 59 10.54 1.68 -12.90
C GLY A 59 10.98 0.28 -12.48
N ALA A 60 10.09 -0.71 -12.62
CA ALA A 60 10.28 -2.08 -12.12
C ALA A 60 10.80 -2.12 -10.67
N HIS A 61 10.42 -1.12 -9.87
CA HIS A 61 10.84 -0.98 -8.48
C HIS A 61 10.36 -2.16 -7.64
N VAL A 62 11.17 -2.56 -6.67
CA VAL A 62 10.90 -3.72 -5.82
C VAL A 62 10.71 -3.27 -4.37
N LEU A 63 9.62 -3.70 -3.76
CA LEU A 63 9.38 -3.63 -2.33
C LEU A 63 9.36 -5.06 -1.78
N ASP A 64 10.23 -5.38 -0.83
CA ASP A 64 10.38 -6.74 -0.32
C ASP A 64 10.57 -6.76 1.20
N ASN A 65 9.74 -7.53 1.89
CA ASN A 65 9.76 -7.67 3.35
C ASN A 65 9.66 -6.32 4.08
N CYS A 66 8.66 -5.52 3.71
CA CYS A 66 8.43 -4.19 4.25
C CYS A 66 7.10 -4.10 5.00
N ILE A 67 7.01 -3.16 5.93
CA ILE A 67 5.81 -2.89 6.71
C ILE A 67 5.42 -1.43 6.55
N SER A 68 4.15 -1.19 6.26
CA SER A 68 3.57 0.15 6.18
C SER A 68 2.35 0.24 7.10
N PHE A 69 2.29 1.26 7.97
CA PHE A 69 1.12 1.41 8.83
C PHE A 69 0.85 2.86 9.26
N CYS A 70 -0.41 3.15 9.53
CA CYS A 70 -0.87 4.45 10.05
C CYS A 70 -0.38 5.68 9.26
N ASN A 71 -0.10 5.54 7.97
CA ASN A 71 0.21 6.68 7.14
C ASN A 71 -1.07 7.44 6.77
N LYS A 72 -0.97 8.75 6.62
CA LYS A 72 -2.10 9.64 6.29
C LYS A 72 -2.79 9.30 4.97
N ALA A 73 -2.07 8.76 4.02
CA ALA A 73 -2.63 8.35 2.74
C ALA A 73 -2.50 6.84 2.54
N LYS A 74 -1.82 6.41 1.51
CA LYS A 74 -1.71 4.99 1.14
C LYS A 74 -0.49 4.35 1.80
N GLY A 75 -0.61 3.10 2.18
CA GLY A 75 0.51 2.37 2.73
C GLY A 75 1.57 2.05 1.67
N ILE A 76 1.14 1.39 0.61
CA ILE A 76 1.96 1.07 -0.57
C ILE A 76 1.24 1.63 -1.79
N ASP A 77 1.87 2.55 -2.49
CA ASP A 77 1.29 3.27 -3.62
C ASP A 77 2.15 3.09 -4.89
N SER A 78 1.59 2.49 -5.93
CA SER A 78 2.26 2.46 -7.24
C SER A 78 2.44 3.87 -7.82
N ASN A 79 1.61 4.78 -7.38
CA ASN A 79 1.55 6.16 -7.87
C ASN A 79 1.64 6.23 -9.41
N SER A 80 0.86 5.39 -10.06
CA SER A 80 0.81 5.17 -11.51
C SER A 80 2.04 4.54 -12.19
N CYS A 81 3.09 4.16 -11.46
CA CYS A 81 4.15 3.32 -12.03
C CYS A 81 3.55 1.95 -12.42
N PRO A 82 3.72 1.50 -13.68
CA PRO A 82 2.94 0.37 -14.20
C PRO A 82 3.50 -1.02 -13.85
N ASP A 83 4.69 -1.12 -13.29
CA ASP A 83 5.46 -2.37 -13.26
C ASP A 83 6.15 -2.65 -11.92
N ILE A 84 5.63 -2.11 -10.82
CA ILE A 84 6.20 -2.37 -9.49
C ILE A 84 6.00 -3.83 -9.04
N LYS A 85 6.93 -4.29 -8.21
CA LYS A 85 6.95 -5.64 -7.66
C LYS A 85 6.93 -5.60 -6.15
N ILE A 86 5.92 -6.22 -5.54
CA ILE A 86 5.76 -6.26 -4.09
C ILE A 86 5.87 -7.70 -3.62
N LYS A 87 6.70 -7.93 -2.61
CA LYS A 87 6.91 -9.26 -2.02
C LYS A 87 6.87 -9.20 -0.50
N ASN A 88 6.24 -10.21 0.13
CA ASN A 88 6.32 -10.47 1.56
C ASN A 88 6.12 -9.20 2.43
N SER A 89 5.18 -8.35 2.05
CA SER A 89 5.02 -7.05 2.70
C SER A 89 3.64 -6.91 3.32
N THR A 90 3.59 -6.20 4.44
CA THR A 90 2.36 -6.00 5.21
C THR A 90 2.02 -4.51 5.24
N SER A 91 0.74 -4.22 5.06
CA SER A 91 0.21 -2.85 5.09
C SER A 91 -1.02 -2.80 5.98
N ILE A 92 -0.99 -1.95 7.03
CA ILE A 92 -1.99 -1.95 8.10
C ILE A 92 -2.47 -0.53 8.37
N ASP A 93 -3.79 -0.35 8.52
CA ASP A 93 -4.43 0.88 9.04
C ASP A 93 -3.95 2.19 8.41
N ASN A 94 -3.59 2.21 7.14
CA ASN A 94 -3.36 3.47 6.46
C ASN A 94 -4.70 4.15 6.16
N GLU A 95 -4.77 5.47 6.20
CA GLU A 95 -6.04 6.19 6.16
C GLU A 95 -6.80 6.10 4.85
N SER A 96 -6.09 5.90 3.73
CA SER A 96 -6.71 5.61 2.44
C SER A 96 -6.60 4.11 2.16
N TYR A 97 -5.88 3.70 1.12
CA TYR A 97 -5.66 2.30 0.80
C TYR A 97 -4.43 1.74 1.50
N ASN A 98 -4.50 0.52 1.98
CA ASN A 98 -3.28 -0.18 2.38
C ASN A 98 -2.38 -0.46 1.19
N VAL A 99 -2.96 -0.89 0.08
CA VAL A 99 -2.23 -1.16 -1.16
C VAL A 99 -2.98 -0.55 -2.34
N ALA A 100 -2.37 0.37 -3.05
CA ALA A 100 -2.94 1.02 -4.22
C ALA A 100 -2.10 0.73 -5.46
N LEU A 101 -2.61 -0.13 -6.34
CA LEU A 101 -1.98 -0.48 -7.60
C LEU A 101 -2.83 0.03 -8.76
N TYR A 102 -2.42 1.12 -9.36
CA TYR A 102 -3.14 1.74 -10.47
C TYR A 102 -2.19 2.39 -11.47
N THR A 103 -2.70 2.62 -12.67
CA THR A 103 -2.03 3.41 -13.70
C THR A 103 -2.98 4.46 -14.26
N LYS A 104 -2.43 5.56 -14.77
CA LYS A 104 -3.20 6.60 -15.46
C LYS A 104 -3.56 6.18 -16.88
N THR A 105 -2.79 5.29 -17.49
CA THR A 105 -3.00 4.77 -18.83
C THR A 105 -3.42 3.31 -18.77
N ALA A 106 -4.40 2.93 -19.57
CA ALA A 106 -4.99 1.59 -19.59
C ALA A 106 -4.05 0.50 -20.12
N GLU A 107 -2.87 0.86 -20.58
CA GLU A 107 -2.01 -0.03 -21.34
C GLU A 107 -0.82 -0.52 -20.52
N ASN A 108 -0.59 -1.83 -20.57
CA ASN A 108 0.65 -2.48 -20.15
C ASN A 108 1.03 -2.38 -18.66
N THR A 109 0.13 -2.76 -17.76
CA THR A 109 0.53 -2.99 -16.37
C THR A 109 1.19 -4.36 -16.22
N ASP A 110 2.32 -4.39 -15.54
CA ASP A 110 3.07 -5.60 -15.21
C ASP A 110 3.35 -5.68 -13.69
N TYR A 111 2.30 -5.48 -12.90
CA TYR A 111 2.39 -5.60 -11.45
C TYR A 111 2.64 -7.04 -11.03
N GLU A 112 3.58 -7.23 -10.13
CA GLU A 112 3.77 -8.48 -9.42
C GLU A 112 3.53 -8.26 -7.92
N ALA A 113 2.67 -9.09 -7.32
CA ALA A 113 2.43 -9.06 -5.88
C ALA A 113 2.35 -10.49 -5.34
N THR A 114 3.12 -10.79 -4.31
CA THR A 114 3.17 -12.11 -3.67
C THR A 114 3.49 -11.97 -2.19
N GLY A 115 2.73 -12.65 -1.33
CA GLY A 115 2.93 -12.60 0.11
C GLY A 115 2.52 -11.25 0.72
N ILE A 116 1.44 -10.66 0.21
CA ILE A 116 0.92 -9.39 0.70
C ILE A 116 -0.13 -9.62 1.76
N ILE A 117 -0.06 -8.85 2.84
CA ILE A 117 -1.13 -8.75 3.83
C ILE A 117 -1.55 -7.29 3.92
N SER A 118 -2.78 -7.00 3.52
CA SER A 118 -3.48 -5.75 3.83
C SER A 118 -4.43 -6.02 4.99
N TYR A 119 -4.29 -5.32 6.10
CA TYR A 119 -5.08 -5.58 7.30
C TYR A 119 -5.57 -4.29 7.96
N ARG A 120 -6.70 -4.39 8.67
CA ARG A 120 -7.20 -3.31 9.51
C ARG A 120 -7.55 -3.84 10.89
N THR A 121 -7.12 -3.13 11.93
CA THR A 121 -7.24 -3.61 13.32
C THR A 121 -8.62 -3.38 13.91
N GLY A 122 -9.39 -2.47 13.37
CA GLY A 122 -10.72 -2.19 13.86
C GLY A 122 -11.42 -1.07 13.10
N PHE A 123 -12.71 -1.12 13.16
CA PHE A 123 -13.62 -0.18 12.55
C PHE A 123 -14.71 0.17 13.53
N ASP A 124 -14.39 0.90 14.56
CA ASP A 124 -15.38 1.58 15.35
C ASP A 124 -15.73 2.93 14.70
N SER A 125 -16.82 3.50 15.16
CA SER A 125 -17.40 4.70 14.58
C SER A 125 -16.48 5.92 14.54
N ASP A 126 -15.43 5.91 15.34
CA ASP A 126 -14.52 7.05 15.49
C ASP A 126 -13.39 7.05 14.47
N THR A 127 -13.24 5.97 13.71
CA THR A 127 -12.21 5.83 12.65
C THR A 127 -12.79 5.94 11.24
N VAL A 128 -13.87 6.67 11.08
CA VAL A 128 -14.67 6.77 9.83
C VAL A 128 -13.83 7.11 8.59
N ALA A 129 -12.81 7.94 8.73
CA ALA A 129 -11.96 8.31 7.60
C ALA A 129 -11.11 7.15 7.07
N ARG A 130 -10.78 6.18 7.92
CA ARG A 130 -9.94 5.02 7.57
C ARG A 130 -10.74 3.88 6.93
N THR A 131 -12.05 3.97 6.94
CA THR A 131 -12.91 2.80 6.75
C THR A 131 -13.97 2.95 5.68
N ALA A 132 -14.21 4.18 5.22
CA ALA A 132 -15.32 4.44 4.32
C ALA A 132 -15.18 3.66 3.01
N GLY A 133 -16.02 2.64 2.87
CA GLY A 133 -16.22 1.92 1.62
C GLY A 133 -15.16 0.91 1.23
N LEU A 134 -14.16 0.62 2.05
CA LEU A 134 -13.11 -0.31 1.67
C LEU A 134 -13.56 -1.77 1.75
N ASN A 135 -13.32 -2.51 0.70
CA ASN A 135 -13.46 -3.95 0.61
C ASN A 135 -12.24 -4.53 -0.13
N VAL A 136 -12.16 -5.84 -0.23
CA VAL A 136 -11.02 -6.50 -0.86
C VAL A 136 -10.65 -5.97 -2.25
N LYS A 137 -11.61 -5.46 -2.99
CA LYS A 137 -11.38 -4.86 -4.31
C LYS A 137 -11.00 -3.39 -4.22
N GLU A 138 -11.41 -2.70 -3.19
CA GLU A 138 -11.19 -1.28 -2.97
C GLU A 138 -9.86 -1.03 -2.25
N ASP A 139 -9.41 -1.98 -1.45
CA ASP A 139 -8.07 -1.93 -0.85
C ASP A 139 -6.95 -2.15 -1.88
N LEU A 140 -7.32 -2.63 -3.06
CA LEU A 140 -6.59 -2.52 -4.30
C LEU A 140 -7.24 -1.43 -5.14
N GLU A 141 -6.77 -0.21 -5.10
CA GLU A 141 -7.39 0.88 -5.86
C GLU A 141 -7.56 0.49 -7.35
N PRO A 142 -8.81 0.24 -7.83
CA PRO A 142 -9.03 -0.33 -9.16
C PRO A 142 -9.11 0.76 -10.21
N LYS A 143 -8.09 1.58 -10.36
CA LYS A 143 -8.03 2.56 -11.45
C LYS A 143 -7.26 1.99 -12.63
N GLY A 144 -7.92 1.99 -13.78
CA GLY A 144 -7.36 1.49 -15.03
C GLY A 144 -7.66 0.01 -15.28
N THR A 145 -7.03 -0.56 -16.30
CA THR A 145 -7.19 -1.95 -16.71
C THR A 145 -6.26 -2.89 -15.95
N GLN A 146 -6.24 -2.78 -14.63
CA GLN A 146 -5.50 -3.75 -13.84
C GLN A 146 -6.09 -5.14 -14.02
N ASP A 147 -5.26 -6.09 -14.35
CA ASP A 147 -5.63 -7.47 -14.20
C ASP A 147 -5.57 -7.85 -12.71
N ILE A 148 -6.65 -7.56 -12.00
CA ILE A 148 -6.81 -7.90 -10.58
C ILE A 148 -6.52 -9.38 -10.33
N LYS A 149 -6.78 -10.25 -11.30
CA LYS A 149 -6.48 -11.68 -11.20
C LYS A 149 -4.99 -11.97 -11.05
N LYS A 150 -4.12 -11.10 -11.55
CA LYS A 150 -2.67 -11.23 -11.34
C LYS A 150 -2.25 -10.91 -9.90
N ILE A 151 -3.03 -10.13 -9.20
CA ILE A 151 -2.70 -9.60 -7.88
C ILE A 151 -3.51 -10.31 -6.79
N TYR A 152 -4.81 -10.54 -7.03
CA TYR A 152 -5.69 -11.23 -6.11
C TYR A 152 -5.53 -12.75 -6.25
N LYS A 153 -4.57 -13.29 -5.51
CA LYS A 153 -4.13 -14.70 -5.51
C LYS A 153 -4.26 -15.31 -4.13
N THR A 154 -4.02 -16.60 -4.03
CA THR A 154 -3.99 -17.35 -2.76
C THR A 154 -2.89 -16.90 -1.81
N THR A 155 -1.83 -16.26 -2.32
CA THR A 155 -0.70 -15.76 -1.55
C THR A 155 -0.89 -14.35 -1.01
N ASN A 156 -1.95 -13.66 -1.40
CA ASN A 156 -2.20 -12.26 -1.06
C ASN A 156 -3.54 -12.12 -0.35
N TYR A 157 -3.53 -11.43 0.77
CA TYR A 157 -4.70 -11.19 1.60
C TYR A 157 -5.05 -9.71 1.59
N PHE A 158 -6.28 -9.39 1.18
CA PHE A 158 -6.78 -8.02 1.16
C PHE A 158 -7.98 -7.87 2.07
N TRP A 159 -8.09 -6.72 2.70
CA TRP A 159 -9.16 -6.42 3.63
C TRP A 159 -10.53 -6.51 2.95
N ASP A 160 -11.44 -7.24 3.57
CA ASP A 160 -12.85 -7.32 3.18
C ASP A 160 -13.71 -6.67 4.24
N THR A 161 -14.37 -5.58 3.88
CA THR A 161 -15.22 -4.80 4.78
C THR A 161 -16.43 -5.57 5.28
N ALA A 162 -16.94 -6.50 4.47
CA ALA A 162 -18.13 -7.27 4.83
C ALA A 162 -17.83 -8.30 5.93
N SER A 163 -16.73 -9.03 5.79
CA SER A 163 -16.31 -10.02 6.78
C SER A 163 -15.41 -9.45 7.89
N LYS A 164 -14.97 -8.19 7.75
CA LYS A 164 -14.05 -7.51 8.69
C LYS A 164 -12.78 -8.33 8.98
N THR A 165 -12.22 -8.88 7.94
CA THR A 165 -10.94 -9.59 7.97
C THR A 165 -10.29 -9.53 6.60
N SER A 166 -9.06 -9.96 6.50
CA SER A 166 -8.36 -10.03 5.22
C SER A 166 -8.50 -11.42 4.62
N VAL A 167 -8.85 -11.46 3.34
CA VAL A 167 -9.14 -12.71 2.62
C VAL A 167 -8.29 -12.81 1.35
N ASN A 168 -7.96 -14.02 0.96
CA ASN A 168 -7.30 -14.30 -0.31
C ASN A 168 -8.32 -14.69 -1.41
N SER A 169 -7.84 -15.04 -2.59
CA SER A 169 -8.70 -15.38 -3.73
C SER A 169 -9.53 -16.66 -3.56
N GLU A 170 -9.23 -17.50 -2.59
CA GLU A 170 -9.99 -18.71 -2.24
C GLU A 170 -10.84 -18.53 -0.98
N GLY A 171 -10.85 -17.33 -0.39
CA GLY A 171 -11.60 -17.03 0.82
C GLY A 171 -10.93 -17.45 2.12
N ALA A 172 -9.67 -17.89 2.07
CA ALA A 172 -8.92 -18.12 3.30
C ALA A 172 -8.60 -16.78 3.98
N THR A 173 -8.68 -16.75 5.31
CA THR A 173 -8.56 -15.54 6.11
C THR A 173 -7.22 -15.47 6.83
N VAL A 174 -6.79 -14.24 7.09
CA VAL A 174 -5.66 -13.97 7.99
C VAL A 174 -6.08 -14.28 9.43
N SER A 175 -5.25 -15.01 10.17
CA SER A 175 -5.39 -15.13 11.61
C SER A 175 -4.67 -13.98 12.31
N THR A 176 -5.29 -13.41 13.34
CA THR A 176 -4.67 -12.41 14.20
C THR A 176 -3.44 -12.96 14.92
N ASP A 177 -3.35 -14.27 15.11
CA ASP A 177 -2.19 -14.94 15.69
C ASP A 177 -0.91 -14.82 14.86
N TRP A 178 -1.04 -14.41 13.60
CA TRP A 178 0.12 -14.13 12.74
C TRP A 178 0.84 -12.84 13.13
N PHE A 179 0.20 -11.98 13.91
CA PHE A 179 0.79 -10.76 14.43
C PHE A 179 1.16 -10.92 15.90
N LYS A 180 2.36 -10.48 16.27
CA LYS A 180 2.79 -10.51 17.69
C LYS A 180 2.01 -9.49 18.53
N SER A 181 1.69 -8.37 17.92
CA SER A 181 0.88 -7.30 18.47
C SER A 181 0.28 -6.50 17.32
N LEU A 182 -0.92 -6.01 17.51
CA LEU A 182 -1.55 -5.00 16.66
C LEU A 182 -1.60 -3.64 17.37
N ASP A 183 -1.01 -3.57 18.55
CA ASP A 183 -0.79 -2.32 19.29
C ASP A 183 0.61 -1.80 18.94
N TYR A 184 0.64 -0.63 18.33
CA TYR A 184 1.85 0.09 17.91
C TYR A 184 1.88 1.53 18.47
N SER A 185 1.13 1.74 19.56
CA SER A 185 1.15 2.98 20.35
C SER A 185 2.40 3.11 21.21
#